data_ff4808eceb800ef27633e5f86b7f3e99
#
_entry.id   ff4808eceb800ef27633e5f86b7f3e99
#
_cell.length_a   1.000
_cell.length_b   1.000
_cell.length_c   1.000
_cell.angle_alpha   90.00
_cell.angle_beta   90.00
_cell.angle_gamma   90.00
#
_symmetry.space_group_name_H-M   'P 1'
#
loop_
_entity.id
_entity.type
_entity.pdbx_description
1 polymer ?
#
loop_
_entity_poly.entity_id
_entity_poly.type
_entity_poly.pdbx_seq_one_letter_code
_entity_poly.pdbx_strand_id
1 'polypeptide(L)'
;MDHSNMSMDGMSGMGEMQSHPATESNNPLVDMQAMSTSPKLDDPGMGLRENGRKVLTYSDLKSTFEDPGGREPSRTIELHLTGHMEKFSWSFNGVKFSDAEPLKLKYGERVRFVLVNDTMMTHPIHLHGMWSDLEDENGQFLVRKHTIDMPPGSKRSYRVTADALGRWAYHCHLLYHMEMGMFREVRVEE
;
A
#
# COMPACT_ATOMS: atom_id res chain seq x y z
N MET A 1 44.35 29.43 -1.35
CA MET A 1 43.40 28.68 -0.51
C MET A 1 42.58 27.80 -1.42
N ASP A 2 42.88 26.53 -1.38
CA ASP A 2 42.40 25.50 -2.32
C ASP A 2 41.06 24.94 -1.77
N HIS A 3 39.98 25.08 -2.50
CA HIS A 3 38.65 24.59 -2.15
C HIS A 3 38.27 23.44 -3.08
N SER A 4 39.06 22.42 -3.15
CA SER A 4 38.74 21.17 -3.83
C SER A 4 38.90 20.01 -2.85
N ASN A 5 37.81 19.58 -2.24
CA ASN A 5 37.46 18.21 -1.88
C ASN A 5 36.35 18.19 -0.80
N MET A 6 35.11 18.39 -1.19
CA MET A 6 33.99 17.87 -0.40
C MET A 6 33.58 16.54 -1.03
N SER A 7 34.03 15.48 -0.43
CA SER A 7 33.61 14.11 -0.71
C SER A 7 32.12 13.98 -0.47
N MET A 8 31.36 13.59 -1.50
CA MET A 8 29.93 13.24 -1.42
C MET A 8 29.74 11.81 -0.87
N ASP A 9 30.23 11.57 0.33
CA ASP A 9 30.08 10.28 1.01
C ASP A 9 29.06 10.42 2.15
N GLY A 10 27.76 10.55 1.79
CA GLY A 10 26.69 10.71 2.79
C GLY A 10 25.27 10.56 2.27
N MET A 11 25.05 10.09 1.04
CA MET A 11 23.70 9.97 0.46
C MET A 11 23.24 8.51 0.24
N SER A 12 23.58 7.59 1.13
CA SER A 12 23.07 6.21 1.09
C SER A 12 21.77 6.04 1.93
N GLY A 13 20.82 6.96 1.78
CA GLY A 13 19.56 6.94 2.54
C GLY A 13 18.40 7.64 1.85
N MET A 14 18.58 8.10 0.61
CA MET A 14 17.44 8.60 -0.16
C MET A 14 16.67 7.40 -0.72
N GLY A 15 15.50 7.13 -0.16
CA GLY A 15 14.54 6.19 -0.72
C GLY A 15 14.29 6.51 -2.20
N GLU A 16 13.95 5.48 -2.97
CA GLU A 16 13.61 5.64 -4.40
C GLU A 16 12.53 6.72 -4.55
N MET A 17 12.74 7.67 -5.48
CA MET A 17 11.74 8.71 -5.76
C MET A 17 10.46 8.05 -6.28
N GLN A 18 9.34 8.30 -5.60
CA GLN A 18 8.06 7.71 -5.96
C GLN A 18 7.46 8.43 -7.18
N SER A 19 7.05 7.65 -8.18
CA SER A 19 6.26 8.15 -9.30
C SER A 19 4.77 8.12 -8.95
N HIS A 20 3.98 9.04 -9.54
CA HIS A 20 2.56 9.18 -9.25
C HIS A 20 1.71 9.08 -10.51
N PRO A 21 0.49 8.51 -10.42
CA PRO A 21 -0.45 8.48 -11.53
C PRO A 21 -0.80 9.88 -12.04
N ALA A 22 -1.00 10.01 -13.35
CA ALA A 22 -1.41 11.28 -13.95
C ALA A 22 -2.75 11.82 -13.42
N THR A 23 -3.61 10.95 -12.93
CA THR A 23 -4.89 11.29 -12.30
C THR A 23 -4.75 12.08 -11.00
N GLU A 24 -3.57 12.10 -10.40
CA GLU A 24 -3.27 12.88 -9.19
C GLU A 24 -2.74 14.28 -9.52
N SER A 25 -2.18 14.47 -10.72
CA SER A 25 -1.60 15.74 -11.12
C SER A 25 -2.66 16.82 -11.27
N ASN A 26 -2.49 17.93 -10.53
CA ASN A 26 -3.45 19.05 -10.49
C ASN A 26 -4.87 18.63 -10.06
N ASN A 27 -4.99 17.54 -9.34
CA ASN A 27 -6.28 17.04 -8.85
C ASN A 27 -6.71 17.82 -7.61
N PRO A 28 -7.88 18.51 -7.62
CA PRO A 28 -8.34 19.29 -6.48
C PRO A 28 -8.75 18.43 -5.27
N LEU A 29 -8.74 17.11 -5.39
CA LEU A 29 -9.04 16.16 -4.32
C LEU A 29 -7.77 15.48 -3.75
N VAL A 30 -6.60 15.89 -4.20
CA VAL A 30 -5.29 15.42 -3.73
C VAL A 30 -4.49 16.63 -3.25
N ASP A 31 -4.17 16.68 -1.97
CA ASP A 31 -3.44 17.79 -1.36
C ASP A 31 -1.96 17.50 -1.12
N MET A 32 -1.55 16.23 -1.24
CA MET A 32 -0.14 15.85 -1.06
C MET A 32 0.21 14.56 -1.80
N GLN A 33 1.51 14.35 -1.97
CA GLN A 33 2.11 13.16 -2.56
C GLN A 33 3.41 12.84 -1.84
N ALA A 34 3.68 11.56 -1.59
CA ALA A 34 4.92 11.11 -0.97
C ALA A 34 6.09 11.22 -1.97
N MET A 35 7.10 12.03 -1.68
CA MET A 35 8.28 12.16 -2.54
C MET A 35 9.15 10.90 -2.54
N SER A 36 9.23 10.23 -1.40
CA SER A 36 9.97 8.97 -1.21
C SER A 36 9.16 8.03 -0.34
N THR A 37 9.30 6.74 -0.59
CA THR A 37 8.55 5.69 0.10
C THR A 37 9.48 4.56 0.54
N SER A 38 9.06 3.83 1.57
CA SER A 38 9.71 2.60 2.01
C SER A 38 8.68 1.61 2.57
N PRO A 39 8.97 0.31 2.68
CA PRO A 39 8.01 -0.66 3.19
C PRO A 39 7.60 -0.44 4.65
N LYS A 40 8.49 0.17 5.47
CA LYS A 40 8.25 0.43 6.91
C LYS A 40 7.73 -0.81 7.65
N LEU A 41 8.27 -1.98 7.34
CA LEU A 41 7.84 -3.23 7.96
C LEU A 41 8.34 -3.36 9.41
N ASP A 42 9.42 -2.65 9.76
CA ASP A 42 10.01 -2.57 11.10
C ASP A 42 9.52 -1.38 11.92
N ASP A 43 8.57 -0.60 11.40
CA ASP A 43 8.07 0.60 12.08
C ASP A 43 6.98 0.23 13.11
N PRO A 44 7.25 0.45 14.41
CA PRO A 44 6.27 0.19 15.47
C PRO A 44 5.19 1.28 15.59
N GLY A 45 5.35 2.38 14.85
CA GLY A 45 4.51 3.56 14.96
C GLY A 45 5.16 4.72 15.70
N MET A 46 4.55 5.89 15.56
CA MET A 46 5.07 7.14 16.10
C MET A 46 5.25 7.09 17.63
N GLY A 47 6.45 7.41 18.11
CA GLY A 47 6.78 7.46 19.53
C GLY A 47 6.90 6.08 20.21
N LEU A 48 6.85 4.98 19.46
CA LEU A 48 6.88 3.64 20.03
C LEU A 48 8.24 2.92 19.93
N ARG A 49 9.17 3.41 19.11
CA ARG A 49 10.46 2.75 18.86
C ARG A 49 11.37 2.69 20.11
N GLU A 50 11.36 3.72 20.93
CA GLU A 50 12.24 3.85 22.11
C GLU A 50 11.47 4.08 23.41
N ASN A 51 10.34 3.43 23.57
CA ASN A 51 9.49 3.60 24.75
C ASN A 51 9.77 2.63 25.91
N GLY A 52 10.88 1.89 25.84
CA GLY A 52 11.26 0.88 26.84
C GLY A 52 10.47 -0.43 26.73
N ARG A 53 9.65 -0.62 25.71
CA ARG A 53 8.90 -1.86 25.46
C ARG A 53 9.22 -2.39 24.08
N LYS A 54 9.13 -3.73 23.91
CA LYS A 54 9.10 -4.31 22.57
C LYS A 54 7.70 -4.15 22.00
N VAL A 55 7.60 -3.42 20.87
CA VAL A 55 6.37 -3.24 20.11
C VAL A 55 6.44 -4.16 18.89
N LEU A 56 5.38 -4.92 18.65
CA LEU A 56 5.30 -5.83 17.49
C LEU A 56 5.23 -5.04 16.19
N THR A 57 6.06 -5.46 15.23
CA THR A 57 6.08 -4.91 13.86
C THR A 57 5.82 -6.03 12.85
N TYR A 58 5.60 -5.70 11.58
CA TYR A 58 5.48 -6.72 10.53
C TYR A 58 6.75 -7.56 10.39
N SER A 59 7.92 -6.96 10.56
CA SER A 59 9.21 -7.68 10.50
C SER A 59 9.37 -8.75 11.58
N ASP A 60 8.61 -8.65 12.67
CA ASP A 60 8.60 -9.66 13.73
C ASP A 60 7.71 -10.88 13.41
N LEU A 61 6.82 -10.74 12.41
CA LEU A 61 5.87 -11.80 12.06
C LEU A 61 6.55 -12.88 11.21
N LYS A 62 6.12 -14.12 11.44
CA LYS A 62 6.51 -15.27 10.62
C LYS A 62 5.28 -16.11 10.31
N SER A 63 5.12 -16.49 9.06
CA SER A 63 4.09 -17.44 8.67
C SER A 63 4.38 -18.81 9.28
N THR A 64 3.33 -19.52 9.67
CA THR A 64 3.41 -20.92 10.11
C THR A 64 3.27 -21.92 8.95
N PHE A 65 3.15 -21.42 7.71
CA PHE A 65 3.04 -22.20 6.50
C PHE A 65 3.81 -21.50 5.36
N GLU A 66 4.13 -22.25 4.31
CA GLU A 66 4.77 -21.76 3.11
C GLU A 66 3.81 -20.87 2.29
N ASP A 67 4.36 -20.15 1.28
CA ASP A 67 3.54 -19.34 0.38
C ASP A 67 2.40 -20.17 -0.24
N PRO A 68 1.12 -19.88 0.12
CA PRO A 68 0.01 -20.72 -0.29
C PRO A 68 -0.25 -20.69 -1.78
N GLY A 69 0.20 -19.66 -2.48
CA GLY A 69 0.04 -19.55 -3.92
C GLY A 69 1.09 -20.32 -4.72
N GLY A 70 2.28 -20.53 -4.15
CA GLY A 70 3.38 -21.32 -4.72
C GLY A 70 3.86 -20.86 -6.11
N ARG A 71 3.52 -19.65 -6.54
CA ARG A 71 3.87 -19.11 -7.88
C ARG A 71 3.98 -17.59 -7.86
N GLU A 72 4.75 -17.05 -8.79
CA GLU A 72 4.87 -15.60 -8.96
C GLU A 72 3.59 -14.98 -9.52
N PRO A 73 3.29 -13.72 -9.17
CA PRO A 73 2.19 -12.96 -9.75
C PRO A 73 2.36 -12.75 -11.26
N SER A 74 1.26 -12.86 -12.00
CA SER A 74 1.24 -12.65 -13.46
C SER A 74 1.34 -11.18 -13.87
N ARG A 75 0.93 -10.27 -12.98
CA ARG A 75 0.97 -8.81 -13.17
C ARG A 75 0.95 -8.06 -11.85
N THR A 76 1.26 -6.79 -11.91
CA THR A 76 1.23 -5.88 -10.76
C THR A 76 0.15 -4.81 -10.97
N ILE A 77 -0.57 -4.49 -9.90
CA ILE A 77 -1.52 -3.37 -9.82
C ILE A 77 -1.00 -2.45 -8.72
N GLU A 78 -0.56 -1.24 -9.07
CA GLU A 78 -0.15 -0.21 -8.11
C GLU A 78 -1.33 0.73 -7.86
N LEU A 79 -1.60 1.01 -6.59
CA LEU A 79 -2.65 1.92 -6.13
C LEU A 79 -2.08 2.88 -5.09
N HIS A 80 -2.31 4.14 -5.31
CA HIS A 80 -1.96 5.22 -4.41
C HIS A 80 -3.14 5.56 -3.50
N LEU A 81 -2.90 5.61 -2.20
CA LEU A 81 -3.86 6.08 -1.20
C LEU A 81 -3.74 7.60 -1.14
N THR A 82 -4.75 8.29 -1.61
CA THR A 82 -4.75 9.74 -1.81
C THR A 82 -5.88 10.41 -1.04
N GLY A 83 -5.73 11.69 -0.74
CA GLY A 83 -6.75 12.42 -0.01
C GLY A 83 -6.55 13.92 -0.03
N HIS A 84 -7.54 14.62 0.54
CA HIS A 84 -7.51 16.05 0.80
C HIS A 84 -8.08 16.31 2.18
N MET A 85 -7.25 16.72 3.11
CA MET A 85 -7.62 16.85 4.53
C MET A 85 -8.75 17.85 4.77
N GLU A 86 -8.67 19.05 4.21
CA GLU A 86 -9.70 20.07 4.42
C GLU A 86 -11.04 19.71 3.79
N LYS A 87 -11.04 19.09 2.60
CA LYS A 87 -12.27 18.65 1.93
C LYS A 87 -12.78 17.33 2.47
N PHE A 88 -12.00 16.68 3.33
CA PHE A 88 -12.26 15.35 3.85
C PHE A 88 -12.62 14.35 2.73
N SER A 89 -11.81 14.35 1.68
CA SER A 89 -11.98 13.52 0.50
C SER A 89 -10.89 12.47 0.45
N TRP A 90 -11.26 11.21 0.25
CA TRP A 90 -10.34 10.08 0.24
C TRP A 90 -10.54 9.23 -1.00
N SER A 91 -9.46 8.70 -1.56
CA SER A 91 -9.56 7.98 -2.82
C SER A 91 -8.38 7.04 -3.05
N PHE A 92 -8.47 6.23 -4.11
CA PHE A 92 -7.31 5.56 -4.71
C PHE A 92 -6.95 6.28 -6.01
N ASN A 93 -5.66 6.54 -6.26
CA ASN A 93 -5.16 7.19 -7.47
C ASN A 93 -5.87 8.53 -7.78
N GLY A 94 -6.27 9.29 -6.76
CA GLY A 94 -7.00 10.55 -6.94
C GLY A 94 -8.45 10.40 -7.45
N VAL A 95 -8.98 9.18 -7.54
CA VAL A 95 -10.33 8.91 -8.05
C VAL A 95 -11.19 8.33 -6.94
N LYS A 96 -12.32 8.97 -6.63
CA LYS A 96 -13.29 8.44 -5.65
C LYS A 96 -14.03 7.22 -6.20
N PHE A 97 -14.59 6.43 -5.29
CA PHE A 97 -15.38 5.24 -5.67
C PHE A 97 -16.51 5.54 -6.65
N SER A 98 -17.21 6.66 -6.49
CA SER A 98 -18.31 7.07 -7.39
C SER A 98 -17.90 7.17 -8.86
N ASP A 99 -16.63 7.45 -9.13
CA ASP A 99 -16.10 7.74 -10.47
C ASP A 99 -15.12 6.65 -10.94
N ALA A 100 -14.94 5.60 -10.13
CA ALA A 100 -13.93 4.58 -10.35
C ALA A 100 -14.46 3.37 -11.09
N GLU A 101 -13.67 2.88 -12.05
CA GLU A 101 -13.90 1.58 -12.66
C GLU A 101 -13.47 0.44 -11.71
N PRO A 102 -14.16 -0.73 -11.78
CA PRO A 102 -13.76 -1.90 -11.04
C PRO A 102 -12.36 -2.40 -11.41
N LEU A 103 -11.64 -2.91 -10.42
CA LEU A 103 -10.41 -3.67 -10.64
C LEU A 103 -10.77 -5.08 -11.08
N LYS A 104 -10.52 -5.41 -12.34
CA LYS A 104 -10.88 -6.72 -12.92
C LYS A 104 -9.75 -7.72 -12.74
N LEU A 105 -10.07 -8.87 -12.19
CA LEU A 105 -9.20 -10.03 -12.03
C LEU A 105 -9.83 -11.22 -12.76
N LYS A 106 -8.96 -12.09 -13.33
CA LYS A 106 -9.41 -13.37 -13.88
C LYS A 106 -9.40 -14.44 -12.80
N TYR A 107 -10.41 -15.27 -12.78
CA TYR A 107 -10.45 -16.41 -11.86
C TYR A 107 -9.18 -17.27 -11.98
N GLY A 108 -8.58 -17.57 -10.84
CA GLY A 108 -7.34 -18.33 -10.75
C GLY A 108 -6.07 -17.54 -11.04
N GLU A 109 -6.10 -16.27 -11.49
CA GLU A 109 -4.86 -15.50 -11.62
C GLU A 109 -4.26 -15.16 -10.26
N ARG A 110 -2.95 -14.94 -10.21
CA ARG A 110 -2.26 -14.39 -9.06
C ARG A 110 -1.70 -13.03 -9.41
N VAL A 111 -2.07 -12.02 -8.64
CA VAL A 111 -1.76 -10.61 -8.87
C VAL A 111 -0.96 -10.05 -7.70
N ARG A 112 0.03 -9.21 -7.97
CA ARG A 112 0.68 -8.39 -6.96
C ARG A 112 -0.04 -7.05 -6.87
N PHE A 113 -0.53 -6.71 -5.68
CA PHE A 113 -0.92 -5.35 -5.35
C PHE A 113 0.28 -4.63 -4.72
N VAL A 114 0.50 -3.40 -5.15
CA VAL A 114 1.45 -2.47 -4.54
C VAL A 114 0.64 -1.27 -4.07
N LEU A 115 0.69 -0.98 -2.78
CA LEU A 115 0.05 0.18 -2.19
C LEU A 115 1.09 1.23 -1.83
N VAL A 116 0.81 2.47 -2.18
CA VAL A 116 1.59 3.66 -1.82
C VAL A 116 0.71 4.58 -1.01
N ASN A 117 1.13 4.96 0.19
CA ASN A 117 0.37 5.93 0.97
C ASN A 117 0.94 7.33 0.82
N ASP A 118 0.26 8.15 0.05
CA ASP A 118 0.60 9.55 -0.23
C ASP A 118 0.06 10.52 0.83
N THR A 119 -0.70 10.03 1.81
CA THR A 119 -1.34 10.86 2.82
C THR A 119 -0.59 10.90 4.15
N MET A 120 -0.97 11.81 5.03
CA MET A 120 -0.43 11.89 6.40
C MET A 120 -1.16 11.01 7.42
N MET A 121 -2.08 10.17 6.97
CA MET A 121 -2.82 9.27 7.84
C MET A 121 -2.50 7.80 7.53
N THR A 122 -2.58 6.95 8.55
CA THR A 122 -2.51 5.50 8.35
C THR A 122 -3.84 4.99 7.81
N HIS A 123 -3.80 4.18 6.76
CA HIS A 123 -4.97 3.54 6.15
C HIS A 123 -4.85 2.02 6.25
N PRO A 124 -5.68 1.36 7.08
CA PRO A 124 -5.79 -0.10 7.03
C PRO A 124 -6.64 -0.51 5.81
N ILE A 125 -6.00 -1.15 4.84
CA ILE A 125 -6.65 -1.54 3.58
C ILE A 125 -7.06 -3.00 3.63
N HIS A 126 -8.33 -3.26 3.36
CA HIS A 126 -8.97 -4.57 3.44
C HIS A 126 -9.60 -4.98 2.10
N LEU A 127 -9.26 -6.18 1.65
CA LEU A 127 -9.87 -6.84 0.51
C LEU A 127 -10.79 -7.97 1.02
N HIS A 128 -12.05 -7.92 0.61
CA HIS A 128 -13.00 -8.99 0.88
C HIS A 128 -12.79 -10.19 -0.06
N GLY A 129 -13.22 -11.35 0.38
CA GLY A 129 -13.32 -12.58 -0.43
C GLY A 129 -12.00 -13.30 -0.70
N MET A 130 -10.87 -12.63 -0.58
CA MET A 130 -9.56 -13.18 -0.88
C MET A 130 -8.54 -12.78 0.19
N TRP A 131 -7.44 -13.53 0.29
CA TRP A 131 -6.37 -13.24 1.23
C TRP A 131 -5.28 -12.36 0.61
N SER A 132 -4.67 -11.52 1.45
CA SER A 132 -3.51 -10.71 1.11
C SER A 132 -2.25 -11.37 1.68
N ASP A 133 -1.44 -11.95 0.82
CA ASP A 133 -0.16 -12.57 1.18
C ASP A 133 0.93 -11.49 1.15
N LEU A 134 1.20 -10.86 2.31
CA LEU A 134 2.14 -9.76 2.45
C LEU A 134 3.55 -10.19 2.05
N GLU A 135 4.26 -9.35 1.30
CA GLU A 135 5.65 -9.55 0.92
C GLU A 135 6.59 -8.76 1.84
N ASP A 136 7.79 -9.28 1.99
CA ASP A 136 8.92 -8.57 2.60
C ASP A 136 9.55 -7.57 1.61
N GLU A 137 10.65 -6.92 2.02
CA GLU A 137 11.38 -5.94 1.19
C GLU A 137 12.01 -6.54 -0.07
N ASN A 138 12.18 -7.86 -0.11
CA ASN A 138 12.73 -8.62 -1.23
C ASN A 138 11.64 -9.22 -2.13
N GLY A 139 10.37 -8.93 -1.85
CA GLY A 139 9.23 -9.48 -2.57
C GLY A 139 8.95 -10.95 -2.23
N GLN A 140 9.46 -11.46 -1.09
CA GLN A 140 9.17 -12.81 -0.63
C GLN A 140 7.96 -12.83 0.29
N PHE A 141 7.22 -13.93 0.29
CA PHE A 141 6.07 -14.10 1.19
C PHE A 141 6.49 -14.00 2.65
N LEU A 142 5.90 -13.07 3.38
CA LEU A 142 6.14 -12.85 4.79
C LEU A 142 5.05 -13.50 5.64
N VAL A 143 3.79 -13.05 5.45
CA VAL A 143 2.66 -13.53 6.25
C VAL A 143 1.33 -13.24 5.55
N ARG A 144 0.34 -14.13 5.75
CA ARG A 144 -1.03 -13.93 5.27
C ARG A 144 -1.81 -12.98 6.19
N LYS A 145 -2.47 -12.02 5.56
CA LYS A 145 -3.31 -11.00 6.22
C LYS A 145 -4.62 -10.84 5.46
N HIS A 146 -5.63 -10.27 6.10
CA HIS A 146 -6.84 -9.79 5.44
C HIS A 146 -6.91 -8.25 5.42
N THR A 147 -6.11 -7.59 6.23
CA THR A 147 -6.01 -6.13 6.30
C THR A 147 -4.53 -5.74 6.39
N ILE A 148 -4.10 -4.84 5.54
CA ILE A 148 -2.74 -4.30 5.51
C ILE A 148 -2.80 -2.85 5.94
N ASP A 149 -2.16 -2.48 7.04
CA ASP A 149 -2.02 -1.09 7.43
C ASP A 149 -0.96 -0.41 6.57
N MET A 150 -1.25 0.83 6.22
CA MET A 150 -0.42 1.65 5.37
C MET A 150 -0.11 2.96 6.10
N PRO A 151 0.99 3.04 6.88
CA PRO A 151 1.41 4.30 7.50
C PRO A 151 1.84 5.34 6.46
N PRO A 152 1.86 6.64 6.80
CA PRO A 152 2.27 7.71 5.89
C PRO A 152 3.62 7.44 5.22
N GLY A 153 3.70 7.65 3.89
CA GLY A 153 4.91 7.42 3.10
C GLY A 153 5.36 5.96 3.06
N SER A 154 4.45 5.00 3.30
CA SER A 154 4.75 3.59 3.12
C SER A 154 4.45 3.12 1.71
N LYS A 155 5.25 2.14 1.24
CA LYS A 155 5.01 1.36 0.03
C LYS A 155 5.10 -0.12 0.38
N ARG A 156 3.99 -0.85 0.27
CA ARG A 156 3.93 -2.28 0.61
C ARG A 156 3.34 -3.07 -0.54
N SER A 157 3.86 -4.27 -0.73
CA SER A 157 3.35 -5.21 -1.72
C SER A 157 2.77 -6.46 -1.06
N TYR A 158 1.77 -7.03 -1.69
CA TYR A 158 1.21 -8.31 -1.32
C TYR A 158 0.62 -9.02 -2.54
N ARG A 159 0.55 -10.33 -2.45
CA ARG A 159 0.02 -11.19 -3.49
C ARG A 159 -1.42 -11.59 -3.17
N VAL A 160 -2.26 -11.63 -4.20
CA VAL A 160 -3.64 -12.11 -4.11
C VAL A 160 -3.84 -13.18 -5.15
N THR A 161 -4.37 -14.33 -4.73
CA THR A 161 -4.89 -15.35 -5.65
C THR A 161 -6.39 -15.09 -5.83
N ALA A 162 -6.84 -14.87 -7.06
CA ALA A 162 -8.24 -14.61 -7.40
C ALA A 162 -9.04 -15.92 -7.44
N ASP A 163 -9.25 -16.52 -6.29
CA ASP A 163 -9.87 -17.86 -6.13
C ASP A 163 -11.35 -17.82 -5.74
N ALA A 164 -11.96 -16.64 -5.72
CA ALA A 164 -13.37 -16.44 -5.42
C ALA A 164 -14.04 -15.57 -6.49
N LEU A 165 -14.90 -16.17 -7.31
CA LEU A 165 -15.71 -15.43 -8.29
C LEU A 165 -16.64 -14.43 -7.62
N GLY A 166 -16.90 -13.28 -8.26
CA GLY A 166 -17.86 -12.30 -7.81
C GLY A 166 -17.33 -10.89 -7.71
N ARG A 167 -18.04 -10.07 -6.94
CA ARG A 167 -17.75 -8.64 -6.71
C ARG A 167 -17.39 -8.45 -5.25
N TRP A 168 -16.19 -7.92 -5.00
CA TRP A 168 -15.62 -7.83 -3.68
C TRP A 168 -15.31 -6.38 -3.32
N ALA A 169 -15.62 -6.01 -2.09
CA ALA A 169 -15.22 -4.71 -1.55
C ALA A 169 -13.70 -4.69 -1.30
N TYR A 170 -13.08 -3.59 -1.67
CA TYR A 170 -11.67 -3.30 -1.40
C TYR A 170 -11.57 -1.87 -0.91
N HIS A 171 -11.25 -1.67 0.36
CA HIS A 171 -11.47 -0.37 0.99
C HIS A 171 -10.57 -0.11 2.20
N CYS A 172 -10.46 1.16 2.57
CA CYS A 172 -9.92 1.56 3.86
C CYS A 172 -10.89 1.13 4.98
N HIS A 173 -10.36 0.47 6.02
CA HIS A 173 -11.18 0.01 7.15
C HIS A 173 -11.44 1.12 8.20
N LEU A 174 -10.92 2.32 8.02
CA LEU A 174 -11.43 3.53 8.66
C LEU A 174 -12.71 3.94 7.92
N LEU A 175 -13.86 3.69 8.53
CA LEU A 175 -15.16 3.78 7.86
C LEU A 175 -15.44 5.16 7.26
N TYR A 176 -15.03 6.25 7.93
CA TYR A 176 -15.20 7.59 7.37
C TYR A 176 -14.38 7.82 6.10
N HIS A 177 -13.17 7.22 6.00
CA HIS A 177 -12.38 7.29 4.78
C HIS A 177 -13.02 6.47 3.65
N MET A 178 -13.56 5.30 3.98
CA MET A 178 -14.31 4.46 3.05
C MET A 178 -15.52 5.21 2.48
N GLU A 179 -16.37 5.76 3.35
CA GLU A 179 -17.58 6.50 2.97
C GLU A 179 -17.26 7.73 2.11
N MET A 180 -16.14 8.38 2.38
CA MET A 180 -15.71 9.56 1.64
C MET A 180 -14.95 9.25 0.34
N GLY A 181 -14.88 7.96 -0.06
CA GLY A 181 -14.46 7.54 -1.38
C GLY A 181 -13.26 6.59 -1.48
N MET A 182 -12.59 6.23 -0.37
CA MET A 182 -11.48 5.27 -0.39
C MET A 182 -12.00 3.82 -0.45
N PHE A 183 -12.61 3.51 -1.58
CA PHE A 183 -13.24 2.24 -1.89
C PHE A 183 -13.00 1.88 -3.37
N ARG A 184 -12.92 0.59 -3.66
CA ARG A 184 -12.93 0.00 -5.01
C ARG A 184 -13.77 -1.26 -5.01
N GLU A 185 -14.38 -1.55 -6.13
CA GLU A 185 -14.88 -2.88 -6.44
C GLU A 185 -13.74 -3.69 -7.06
N VAL A 186 -13.45 -4.87 -6.52
CA VAL A 186 -12.65 -5.90 -7.17
C VAL A 186 -13.60 -6.92 -7.75
N ARG A 187 -13.51 -7.15 -9.06
CA ARG A 187 -14.38 -8.08 -9.77
C ARG A 187 -13.57 -9.24 -10.29
N VAL A 188 -13.89 -10.45 -9.81
CA VAL A 188 -13.28 -11.70 -10.29
C VAL A 188 -14.23 -12.36 -11.28
N GLU A 189 -13.78 -12.48 -12.52
CA GLU A 189 -14.55 -13.01 -13.64
C GLU A 189 -13.80 -14.23 -14.25
N GLU A 190 -14.50 -15.08 -15.01
CA GLU A 190 -13.90 -16.21 -15.73
C GLU A 190 -12.93 -15.78 -16.85
#